data_15a225b44bc556f792e179abd6bbe24e
#
_entry.id   15a225b44bc556f792e179abd6bbe24e
#
_cell.length_a   1.000
_cell.length_b   1.000
_cell.length_c   1.000
_cell.angle_alpha   90.00
_cell.angle_beta   90.00
_cell.angle_gamma   90.00
#
_symmetry.space_group_name_H-M   'P 1'
#
loop_
_entity.id
_entity.type
_entity.pdbx_description
1 polymer ?
#
loop_
_entity_poly.entity_id
_entity_poly.type
_entity_poly.pdbx_seq_one_letter_code
_entity_poly.pdbx_strand_id
1 'polypeptide(L)'
;MSKLMKKDFNIVQRFPALIAISLIIIFTGLVFLLGEGLNLGIDYKGGAKVEIELVDEITDKEAFEEHFTSFMKGEGYTVVDKMMESPLTEGGISYEFRLAYEYNGAGVEVEAQEAFITRLNNEFKNDLTEEVESYLASVNSSNLFDEEGINVAVIGESSSKSLLNRTFIALALALVAILVYIMIRFTVSSGLASICGLAHDVLITVSLTAIFGKYLPVNMTFIAAIITIIGYSINSSIVIFDKIRECQKSTAFAYASDEEIANYAIKHSLVKILLSILTTLIMVVALVLFSVSTIQEFILPIIFGLLAGTFSALCLNPSIWVLFRKIGSKLKSKKA
;
A
#
# COMPACT_ATOMS: atom_id res chain seq x y z
N MET A 1 1.82 32.41 1.12
CA MET A 1 2.27 31.97 2.44
C MET A 1 1.76 32.84 3.60
N SER A 2 1.82 34.16 3.54
CA SER A 2 1.40 35.04 4.66
C SER A 2 -0.09 35.02 5.02
N LYS A 3 -0.99 34.71 4.09
CA LYS A 3 -2.46 34.66 4.34
C LYS A 3 -2.89 33.41 5.11
N LEU A 4 -2.21 32.27 4.95
CA LEU A 4 -2.47 31.02 5.69
C LEU A 4 -2.08 31.16 7.18
N MET A 5 -1.07 31.96 7.47
CA MET A 5 -0.59 32.18 8.84
C MET A 5 -1.45 33.17 9.66
N LYS A 6 -2.36 33.93 9.03
CA LYS A 6 -3.23 34.93 9.70
C LYS A 6 -4.57 34.37 10.19
N LYS A 7 -4.93 33.13 9.82
CA LYS A 7 -6.19 32.53 10.22
C LYS A 7 -6.01 31.75 11.53
N ASP A 8 -6.91 31.99 12.49
CA ASP A 8 -6.92 31.21 13.72
C ASP A 8 -7.23 29.73 13.39
N PHE A 9 -6.20 28.90 13.54
CA PHE A 9 -6.30 27.46 13.29
C PHE A 9 -6.80 26.77 14.56
N ASN A 10 -8.11 26.54 14.66
CA ASN A 10 -8.73 25.79 15.76
C ASN A 10 -8.96 24.31 15.32
N ILE A 11 -7.88 23.63 14.89
CA ILE A 11 -7.94 22.24 14.39
C ILE A 11 -8.35 21.29 15.50
N VAL A 12 -7.79 21.44 16.70
CA VAL A 12 -8.10 20.60 17.85
C VAL A 12 -9.59 20.63 18.20
N GLN A 13 -10.25 21.77 18.06
CA GLN A 13 -11.69 21.91 18.34
C GLN A 13 -12.55 21.24 17.25
N ARG A 14 -12.03 21.10 16.03
CA ARG A 14 -12.70 20.40 14.90
C ARG A 14 -12.42 18.91 14.86
N PHE A 15 -11.71 18.36 15.82
CA PHE A 15 -11.36 16.94 15.90
C PHE A 15 -12.54 15.99 15.67
N PRO A 16 -13.76 16.20 16.23
CA PRO A 16 -14.88 15.31 15.99
C PRO A 16 -15.30 15.22 14.50
N ALA A 17 -15.26 16.35 13.79
CA ALA A 17 -15.57 16.36 12.36
C ALA A 17 -14.46 15.71 11.52
N LEU A 18 -13.20 15.93 11.89
CA LEU A 18 -12.05 15.36 11.19
C LEU A 18 -11.98 13.85 11.34
N ILE A 19 -12.21 13.32 12.55
CA ILE A 19 -12.24 11.87 12.76
C ILE A 19 -13.45 11.21 12.09
N ALA A 20 -14.58 11.92 11.98
CA ALA A 20 -15.75 11.39 11.29
C ALA A 20 -15.47 11.08 9.80
N ILE A 21 -14.70 11.93 9.11
CA ILE A 21 -14.28 11.69 7.73
C ILE A 21 -13.45 10.40 7.63
N SER A 22 -12.49 10.23 8.52
CA SER A 22 -11.66 9.01 8.56
C SER A 22 -12.49 7.77 8.85
N LEU A 23 -13.43 7.85 9.79
CA LEU A 23 -14.30 6.74 10.14
C LEU A 23 -15.23 6.35 8.98
N ILE A 24 -15.70 7.29 8.18
CA ILE A 24 -16.48 7.00 6.97
C ILE A 24 -15.62 6.20 5.97
N ILE A 25 -14.38 6.61 5.71
CA ILE A 25 -13.48 5.90 4.79
C ILE A 25 -13.21 4.48 5.32
N ILE A 26 -12.86 4.36 6.61
CA ILE A 26 -12.57 3.07 7.25
C ILE A 26 -13.82 2.17 7.21
N PHE A 27 -14.99 2.71 7.51
CA PHE A 27 -16.24 1.95 7.47
C PHE A 27 -16.56 1.48 6.04
N THR A 28 -16.43 2.36 5.05
CA THR A 28 -16.60 1.99 3.64
C THR A 28 -15.63 0.89 3.22
N GLY A 29 -14.34 1.04 3.56
CA GLY A 29 -13.34 0.00 3.29
C GLY A 29 -13.65 -1.32 4.00
N LEU A 30 -14.17 -1.27 5.23
CA LEU A 30 -14.59 -2.48 5.95
C LEU A 30 -15.78 -3.18 5.26
N VAL A 31 -16.74 -2.43 4.71
CA VAL A 31 -17.86 -2.99 3.93
C VAL A 31 -17.32 -3.72 2.70
N PHE A 32 -16.41 -3.12 1.95
CA PHE A 32 -15.76 -3.78 0.80
C PHE A 32 -14.97 -5.01 1.24
N LEU A 33 -14.20 -4.90 2.32
CA LEU A 33 -13.42 -6.01 2.88
C LEU A 33 -14.29 -7.21 3.28
N LEU A 34 -15.46 -6.96 3.86
CA LEU A 34 -16.39 -8.02 4.29
C LEU A 34 -17.23 -8.56 3.11
N GLY A 35 -17.50 -7.75 2.09
CA GLY A 35 -18.29 -8.13 0.92
C GLY A 35 -17.47 -8.89 -0.13
N GLU A 36 -16.36 -8.31 -0.55
CA GLU A 36 -15.52 -8.83 -1.66
C GLU A 36 -14.21 -9.48 -1.16
N GLY A 37 -13.81 -9.20 0.10
CA GLY A 37 -12.54 -9.62 0.64
C GLY A 37 -11.37 -8.74 0.17
N LEU A 38 -10.15 -9.15 0.54
CA LEU A 38 -8.92 -8.58 -0.03
C LEU A 38 -8.58 -9.35 -1.31
N ASN A 39 -8.28 -8.62 -2.37
CA ASN A 39 -7.70 -9.22 -3.56
C ASN A 39 -6.25 -9.63 -3.25
N LEU A 40 -6.06 -10.85 -2.77
CA LEU A 40 -4.72 -11.39 -2.48
C LEU A 40 -4.04 -11.73 -3.81
N GLY A 41 -2.82 -11.21 -4.00
CA GLY A 41 -1.98 -11.53 -5.13
C GLY A 41 -1.53 -13.01 -5.15
N ILE A 42 -1.00 -13.45 -6.28
CA ILE A 42 -0.49 -14.81 -6.48
C ILE A 42 0.63 -15.17 -5.51
N ASP A 43 1.36 -14.20 -4.97
CA ASP A 43 2.37 -14.39 -3.92
C ASP A 43 1.81 -15.11 -2.69
N TYR A 44 0.52 -14.90 -2.40
CA TYR A 44 -0.15 -15.41 -1.20
C TYR A 44 -1.15 -16.52 -1.47
N LYS A 45 -1.72 -16.56 -2.67
CA LYS A 45 -2.64 -17.64 -3.09
C LYS A 45 -1.91 -18.80 -3.74
N GLY A 46 -0.71 -18.57 -4.27
CA GLY A 46 -0.08 -19.44 -5.23
C GLY A 46 -0.66 -19.22 -6.62
N GLY A 47 0.09 -19.59 -7.63
CA GLY A 47 -0.29 -19.40 -9.02
C GLY A 47 0.90 -19.32 -9.94
N ALA A 48 0.69 -18.78 -11.13
CA ALA A 48 1.74 -18.56 -12.11
C ALA A 48 1.70 -17.12 -12.64
N LYS A 49 2.87 -16.61 -12.95
CA LYS A 49 3.08 -15.37 -13.68
C LYS A 49 3.54 -15.76 -15.09
N VAL A 50 2.81 -15.31 -16.08
CA VAL A 50 3.14 -15.49 -17.48
C VAL A 50 3.52 -14.15 -18.06
N GLU A 51 4.72 -14.03 -18.59
CA GLU A 51 5.25 -12.84 -19.27
C GLU A 51 5.43 -13.17 -20.75
N ILE A 52 4.86 -12.32 -21.60
CA ILE A 52 5.01 -12.36 -23.06
C ILE A 52 5.79 -11.11 -23.46
N GLU A 53 7.02 -11.27 -23.90
CA GLU A 53 7.92 -10.20 -24.27
C GLU A 53 7.95 -10.01 -25.78
N LEU A 54 7.59 -8.81 -26.24
CA LEU A 54 7.49 -8.46 -27.64
C LEU A 54 8.46 -7.33 -28.01
N VAL A 55 8.92 -7.34 -29.27
CA VAL A 55 9.82 -6.28 -29.79
C VAL A 55 9.10 -4.94 -29.86
N ASP A 56 7.84 -4.95 -30.29
CA ASP A 56 7.03 -3.72 -30.46
C ASP A 56 5.72 -3.80 -29.68
N GLU A 57 5.17 -2.63 -29.38
CA GLU A 57 3.89 -2.50 -28.71
C GLU A 57 2.71 -2.97 -29.57
N ILE A 58 1.82 -3.76 -28.99
CA ILE A 58 0.58 -4.19 -29.64
C ILE A 58 -0.36 -3.00 -29.84
N THR A 59 -0.91 -2.85 -31.04
CA THR A 59 -1.80 -1.76 -31.41
C THR A 59 -3.17 -1.85 -30.73
N ASP A 60 -3.73 -3.06 -30.62
CA ASP A 60 -5.01 -3.33 -29.97
C ASP A 60 -4.80 -4.20 -28.73
N LYS A 61 -4.51 -3.53 -27.61
CA LYS A 61 -4.22 -4.18 -26.33
C LYS A 61 -5.42 -4.87 -25.72
N GLU A 62 -6.63 -4.32 -25.93
CA GLU A 62 -7.86 -4.91 -25.39
C GLU A 62 -8.16 -6.25 -26.11
N ALA A 63 -8.01 -6.29 -27.43
CA ALA A 63 -8.16 -7.52 -28.20
C ALA A 63 -7.10 -8.57 -27.84
N PHE A 64 -5.85 -8.14 -27.61
CA PHE A 64 -4.77 -9.01 -27.15
C PHE A 64 -5.06 -9.61 -25.76
N GLU A 65 -5.45 -8.75 -24.78
CA GLU A 65 -5.81 -9.19 -23.43
C GLU A 65 -6.98 -10.18 -23.46
N GLU A 66 -8.03 -9.89 -24.23
CA GLU A 66 -9.22 -10.73 -24.34
C GLU A 66 -8.90 -12.10 -24.99
N HIS A 67 -8.10 -12.10 -26.06
CA HIS A 67 -7.69 -13.29 -26.76
C HIS A 67 -6.92 -14.25 -25.83
N PHE A 68 -5.85 -13.75 -25.19
CA PHE A 68 -5.01 -14.59 -24.32
C PHE A 68 -5.70 -14.95 -23.01
N THR A 69 -6.56 -14.10 -22.47
CA THR A 69 -7.40 -14.45 -21.32
C THR A 69 -8.35 -15.60 -21.68
N SER A 70 -8.91 -15.61 -22.89
CA SER A 70 -9.79 -16.68 -23.37
C SER A 70 -9.03 -17.97 -23.64
N PHE A 71 -7.85 -17.89 -24.24
CA PHE A 71 -6.95 -19.02 -24.44
C PHE A 71 -6.58 -19.67 -23.11
N MET A 72 -6.09 -18.90 -22.14
CA MET A 72 -5.70 -19.38 -20.81
C MET A 72 -6.87 -20.04 -20.07
N LYS A 73 -8.09 -19.49 -20.21
CA LYS A 73 -9.31 -20.11 -19.66
C LYS A 73 -9.65 -21.43 -20.36
N GLY A 74 -9.46 -21.51 -21.68
CA GLY A 74 -9.63 -22.74 -22.46
C GLY A 74 -8.71 -23.84 -21.97
N GLU A 75 -7.48 -23.51 -21.61
CA GLU A 75 -6.50 -24.40 -21.01
C GLU A 75 -6.77 -24.74 -19.53
N GLY A 76 -7.84 -24.20 -18.93
CA GLY A 76 -8.24 -24.49 -17.56
C GLY A 76 -7.59 -23.60 -16.50
N TYR A 77 -7.02 -22.46 -16.89
CA TYR A 77 -6.42 -21.49 -15.97
C TYR A 77 -7.36 -20.31 -15.71
N THR A 78 -7.36 -19.78 -14.49
CA THR A 78 -8.10 -18.56 -14.14
C THR A 78 -7.16 -17.36 -14.12
N VAL A 79 -7.37 -16.41 -15.03
CA VAL A 79 -6.65 -15.12 -15.02
C VAL A 79 -7.23 -14.26 -13.89
N VAL A 80 -6.38 -13.81 -12.96
CA VAL A 80 -6.79 -13.15 -11.72
C VAL A 80 -6.88 -11.65 -11.89
N ASP A 81 -5.94 -11.06 -12.63
CA ASP A 81 -5.80 -9.61 -12.79
C ASP A 81 -5.85 -9.23 -14.27
N LYS A 82 -6.06 -7.94 -14.54
CA LYS A 82 -5.86 -7.41 -15.88
C LYS A 82 -4.42 -7.59 -16.33
N MET A 83 -4.24 -7.73 -17.63
CA MET A 83 -2.92 -7.74 -18.26
C MET A 83 -2.12 -6.48 -17.84
N MET A 84 -0.88 -6.67 -17.43
CA MET A 84 0.04 -5.59 -17.06
C MET A 84 1.11 -5.42 -18.12
N GLU A 85 1.45 -4.18 -18.41
CA GLU A 85 2.46 -3.82 -19.40
C GLU A 85 3.71 -3.28 -18.72
N SER A 86 4.87 -3.67 -19.24
CA SER A 86 6.16 -3.21 -18.73
C SER A 86 7.15 -3.00 -19.86
N PRO A 87 7.72 -1.80 -20.07
CA PRO A 87 8.78 -1.62 -21.04
C PRO A 87 10.04 -2.39 -20.62
N LEU A 88 10.68 -3.05 -21.57
CA LEU A 88 11.94 -3.77 -21.36
C LEU A 88 13.13 -2.81 -21.42
N THR A 89 14.18 -3.10 -20.65
CA THR A 89 15.38 -2.25 -20.54
C THR A 89 16.15 -2.16 -21.85
N GLU A 90 16.11 -3.21 -22.66
CA GLU A 90 16.82 -3.33 -23.95
C GLU A 90 15.96 -2.94 -25.17
N GLY A 91 14.76 -2.41 -24.92
CA GLY A 91 13.72 -2.13 -25.90
C GLY A 91 12.67 -3.26 -25.92
N GLY A 92 11.47 -3.00 -26.45
CA GLY A 92 10.36 -3.92 -26.42
C GLY A 92 9.44 -3.74 -25.21
N ILE A 93 8.39 -4.58 -25.14
CA ILE A 93 7.36 -4.54 -24.11
C ILE A 93 7.05 -5.93 -23.60
N SER A 94 6.95 -6.09 -22.30
CA SER A 94 6.49 -7.29 -21.62
C SER A 94 5.02 -7.14 -21.23
N TYR A 95 4.21 -8.13 -21.56
CA TYR A 95 2.82 -8.28 -21.17
C TYR A 95 2.69 -9.39 -20.13
N GLU A 96 2.31 -9.03 -18.92
CA GLU A 96 2.21 -9.94 -17.78
C GLU A 96 0.77 -10.36 -17.52
N PHE A 97 0.53 -11.68 -17.47
CA PHE A 97 -0.72 -12.28 -17.02
C PHE A 97 -0.48 -13.04 -15.72
N ARG A 98 -1.43 -12.93 -14.78
CA ARG A 98 -1.40 -13.67 -13.52
C ARG A 98 -2.48 -14.72 -13.49
N LEU A 99 -2.07 -15.96 -13.32
CA LEU A 99 -2.92 -17.14 -13.30
C LEU A 99 -3.07 -17.62 -11.85
N ALA A 100 -4.31 -17.73 -11.36
CA ALA A 100 -4.57 -18.38 -10.09
C ALA A 100 -4.63 -19.89 -10.24
N TYR A 101 -4.22 -20.56 -9.18
CA TYR A 101 -4.53 -21.96 -8.97
C TYR A 101 -6.03 -22.09 -8.74
N GLU A 102 -6.78 -22.86 -9.54
CA GLU A 102 -8.16 -23.19 -9.19
C GLU A 102 -8.16 -24.19 -8.02
N TYR A 103 -8.45 -23.65 -6.86
CA TYR A 103 -8.57 -24.42 -5.63
C TYR A 103 -10.02 -24.79 -5.38
N ASN A 104 -10.38 -26.03 -5.61
CA ASN A 104 -11.70 -26.59 -5.30
C ASN A 104 -11.87 -26.93 -3.81
N GLY A 105 -11.34 -26.11 -2.88
CA GLY A 105 -11.65 -26.17 -1.44
C GLY A 105 -11.11 -27.39 -0.65
N ALA A 106 -10.56 -28.38 -1.29
CA ALA A 106 -9.85 -29.51 -0.65
C ALA A 106 -8.35 -29.34 -0.90
N GLY A 107 -7.51 -29.42 0.14
CA GLY A 107 -6.05 -29.22 0.03
C GLY A 107 -5.49 -30.00 -1.16
N VAL A 108 -4.81 -29.30 -2.07
CA VAL A 108 -4.19 -29.94 -3.23
C VAL A 108 -3.07 -30.81 -2.70
N GLU A 109 -3.10 -32.10 -3.00
CA GLU A 109 -2.00 -33.00 -2.70
C GLU A 109 -0.73 -32.50 -3.40
N VAL A 110 0.42 -32.65 -2.77
CA VAL A 110 1.72 -32.19 -3.28
C VAL A 110 1.98 -32.72 -4.70
N GLU A 111 1.53 -33.92 -5.01
CA GLU A 111 1.61 -34.56 -6.35
C GLU A 111 0.82 -33.76 -7.41
N ALA A 112 -0.37 -33.22 -7.07
CA ALA A 112 -1.15 -32.43 -8.01
C ALA A 112 -0.48 -31.08 -8.30
N GLN A 113 0.24 -30.53 -7.31
CA GLN A 113 0.99 -29.28 -7.46
C GLN A 113 2.22 -29.47 -8.36
N GLU A 114 2.97 -30.56 -8.18
CA GLU A 114 4.12 -30.88 -9.06
C GLU A 114 3.68 -31.17 -10.52
N ALA A 115 2.55 -31.84 -10.67
CA ALA A 115 1.97 -32.08 -12.01
C ALA A 115 1.55 -30.77 -12.70
N PHE A 116 0.95 -29.84 -11.94
CA PHE A 116 0.59 -28.52 -12.47
C PHE A 116 1.83 -27.70 -12.88
N ILE A 117 2.86 -27.66 -12.04
CA ILE A 117 4.12 -26.97 -12.34
C ILE A 117 4.77 -27.57 -13.60
N THR A 118 4.79 -28.89 -13.69
CA THR A 118 5.37 -29.61 -14.84
C THR A 118 4.60 -29.31 -16.11
N ARG A 119 3.26 -29.32 -16.05
CA ARG A 119 2.41 -29.00 -17.21
C ARG A 119 2.61 -27.54 -17.66
N LEU A 120 2.65 -26.58 -16.73
CA LEU A 120 2.89 -25.16 -17.03
C LEU A 120 4.24 -24.94 -17.72
N ASN A 121 5.28 -25.56 -17.24
CA ASN A 121 6.63 -25.35 -17.78
C ASN A 121 6.89 -26.04 -19.09
N ASN A 122 6.28 -27.19 -19.35
CA ASN A 122 6.60 -28.04 -20.49
C ASN A 122 5.55 -28.00 -21.60
N GLU A 123 4.27 -28.12 -21.27
CA GLU A 123 3.19 -28.17 -22.24
C GLU A 123 2.63 -26.78 -22.51
N PHE A 124 2.11 -26.10 -21.46
CA PHE A 124 1.47 -24.81 -21.60
C PHE A 124 2.39 -23.74 -22.19
N LYS A 125 3.67 -23.72 -21.82
CA LYS A 125 4.62 -22.74 -22.39
C LYS A 125 4.76 -22.92 -23.90
N ASN A 126 4.81 -24.17 -24.39
CA ASN A 126 4.90 -24.46 -25.82
C ASN A 126 3.61 -24.09 -26.56
N ASP A 127 2.45 -24.52 -26.01
CA ASP A 127 1.14 -24.19 -26.58
C ASP A 127 0.90 -22.67 -26.64
N LEU A 128 1.31 -21.97 -25.58
CA LEU A 128 1.24 -20.50 -25.53
C LEU A 128 2.18 -19.86 -26.56
N THR A 129 3.38 -20.40 -26.76
CA THR A 129 4.32 -19.87 -27.74
C THR A 129 3.74 -19.98 -29.16
N GLU A 130 3.20 -21.16 -29.52
CA GLU A 130 2.54 -21.37 -30.81
C GLU A 130 1.34 -20.44 -31.00
N GLU A 131 0.53 -20.23 -29.94
CA GLU A 131 -0.63 -19.33 -29.97
C GLU A 131 -0.22 -17.86 -30.13
N VAL A 132 0.83 -17.42 -29.40
CA VAL A 132 1.36 -16.06 -29.54
C VAL A 132 1.88 -15.82 -30.95
N GLU A 133 2.68 -16.70 -31.51
CA GLU A 133 3.19 -16.57 -32.87
C GLU A 133 2.06 -16.55 -33.90
N SER A 134 1.06 -17.44 -33.77
CA SER A 134 -0.14 -17.45 -34.60
C SER A 134 -0.93 -16.16 -34.54
N TYR A 135 -1.15 -15.64 -33.34
CA TYR A 135 -1.84 -14.36 -33.14
C TYR A 135 -1.08 -13.20 -33.79
N LEU A 136 0.23 -13.08 -33.54
CA LEU A 136 1.07 -12.03 -34.09
C LEU A 136 1.10 -12.07 -35.61
N ALA A 137 1.17 -13.25 -36.22
CA ALA A 137 1.08 -13.40 -37.64
C ALA A 137 -0.29 -12.97 -38.21
N SER A 138 -1.38 -13.21 -37.47
CA SER A 138 -2.75 -12.85 -37.90
C SER A 138 -2.99 -11.34 -37.91
N VAL A 139 -2.38 -10.61 -36.97
CA VAL A 139 -2.50 -9.15 -36.82
C VAL A 139 -1.38 -8.37 -37.55
N ASN A 140 -0.48 -9.10 -38.24
CA ASN A 140 0.67 -8.53 -38.93
C ASN A 140 1.52 -7.61 -38.05
N SER A 141 1.67 -7.99 -36.78
CA SER A 141 2.28 -7.23 -35.71
C SER A 141 3.69 -7.75 -35.35
N SER A 142 4.19 -7.32 -34.22
CA SER A 142 5.48 -7.58 -33.60
C SER A 142 5.95 -9.06 -33.63
N ASN A 143 7.18 -9.27 -33.26
CA ASN A 143 7.76 -10.60 -33.01
C ASN A 143 8.05 -10.74 -31.51
N LEU A 144 8.22 -11.99 -31.03
CA LEU A 144 8.79 -12.28 -29.73
C LEU A 144 10.16 -11.59 -29.62
N PHE A 145 10.47 -11.11 -28.40
CA PHE A 145 11.70 -10.33 -28.16
C PHE A 145 12.96 -11.17 -28.42
N ASP A 146 12.91 -12.46 -28.03
CA ASP A 146 13.95 -13.46 -28.31
C ASP A 146 13.34 -14.88 -28.29
N GLU A 147 14.19 -15.94 -28.40
CA GLU A 147 13.76 -17.34 -28.30
C GLU A 147 13.17 -17.68 -26.92
N GLU A 148 13.44 -16.88 -25.88
CA GLU A 148 12.91 -17.02 -24.53
C GLU A 148 11.81 -15.98 -24.22
N GLY A 149 11.25 -15.30 -25.22
CA GLY A 149 10.27 -14.23 -25.08
C GLY A 149 8.96 -14.60 -24.36
N ILE A 150 8.81 -15.85 -23.92
CA ILE A 150 7.74 -16.29 -23.02
C ILE A 150 8.35 -16.88 -21.75
N ASN A 151 8.08 -16.19 -20.63
CA ASN A 151 8.54 -16.61 -19.32
C ASN A 151 7.37 -17.00 -18.43
N VAL A 152 7.45 -18.18 -17.80
CA VAL A 152 6.44 -18.69 -16.88
C VAL A 152 7.08 -18.92 -15.52
N ALA A 153 6.75 -18.08 -14.56
CA ALA A 153 7.22 -18.18 -13.18
C ALA A 153 6.10 -18.72 -12.28
N VAL A 154 6.32 -19.88 -11.66
CA VAL A 154 5.32 -20.54 -10.81
C VAL A 154 5.62 -20.34 -9.34
N ILE A 155 4.60 -19.95 -8.58
CA ILE A 155 4.63 -19.82 -7.12
C ILE A 155 3.78 -20.92 -6.51
N GLY A 156 4.42 -21.95 -5.97
CA GLY A 156 3.72 -23.06 -5.33
C GLY A 156 3.07 -22.67 -4.01
N GLU A 157 1.99 -23.37 -3.63
CA GLU A 157 1.22 -23.09 -2.40
C GLU A 157 2.07 -23.18 -1.11
N SER A 158 2.98 -24.14 -1.04
CA SER A 158 3.89 -24.27 0.13
C SER A 158 4.83 -23.07 0.25
N SER A 159 5.32 -22.55 -0.88
CA SER A 159 6.13 -21.34 -0.95
C SER A 159 5.32 -20.12 -0.53
N SER A 160 4.09 -19.98 -1.02
CA SER A 160 3.17 -18.90 -0.67
C SER A 160 2.87 -18.87 0.82
N LYS A 161 2.56 -20.02 1.45
CA LYS A 161 2.36 -20.12 2.91
C LYS A 161 3.61 -19.73 3.71
N SER A 162 4.79 -20.17 3.25
CA SER A 162 6.07 -19.79 3.86
C SER A 162 6.33 -18.29 3.73
N LEU A 163 6.05 -17.69 2.59
CA LEU A 163 6.15 -16.26 2.33
C LEU A 163 5.21 -15.47 3.24
N LEU A 164 3.94 -15.88 3.35
CA LEU A 164 2.98 -15.26 4.27
C LEU A 164 3.50 -15.23 5.71
N ASN A 165 3.95 -16.37 6.23
CA ASN A 165 4.45 -16.46 7.60
C ASN A 165 5.67 -15.54 7.80
N ARG A 166 6.63 -15.53 6.90
CA ARG A 166 7.81 -14.67 6.96
C ARG A 166 7.43 -13.19 6.89
N THR A 167 6.46 -12.84 6.06
CA THR A 167 5.93 -11.49 5.90
C THR A 167 5.27 -11.00 7.20
N PHE A 168 4.43 -11.82 7.84
CA PHE A 168 3.84 -11.47 9.13
C PHE A 168 4.88 -11.32 10.25
N ILE A 169 5.90 -12.18 10.28
CA ILE A 169 7.01 -12.06 11.23
C ILE A 169 7.78 -10.75 10.99
N ALA A 170 8.11 -10.42 9.73
CA ALA A 170 8.81 -9.19 9.40
C ALA A 170 8.00 -7.94 9.79
N LEU A 171 6.68 -7.94 9.51
CA LEU A 171 5.78 -6.86 9.90
C LEU A 171 5.71 -6.73 11.44
N ALA A 172 5.58 -7.83 12.16
CA ALA A 172 5.55 -7.82 13.62
C ALA A 172 6.86 -7.28 14.21
N LEU A 173 8.02 -7.71 13.69
CA LEU A 173 9.33 -7.19 14.11
C LEU A 173 9.47 -5.70 13.83
N ALA A 174 9.04 -5.23 12.66
CA ALA A 174 9.04 -3.81 12.32
C ALA A 174 8.16 -3.00 13.28
N LEU A 175 6.94 -3.48 13.59
CA LEU A 175 6.04 -2.84 14.55
C LEU A 175 6.66 -2.79 15.95
N VAL A 176 7.25 -3.87 16.43
CA VAL A 176 7.94 -3.90 17.75
C VAL A 176 9.09 -2.90 17.78
N ALA A 177 9.93 -2.86 16.74
CA ALA A 177 11.04 -1.91 16.66
C ALA A 177 10.54 -0.44 16.70
N ILE A 178 9.46 -0.14 16.02
CA ILE A 178 8.84 1.18 16.01
C ILE A 178 8.23 1.52 17.37
N LEU A 179 7.56 0.58 18.03
CA LEU A 179 7.03 0.79 19.39
C LEU A 179 8.15 1.08 20.39
N VAL A 180 9.25 0.33 20.34
CA VAL A 180 10.44 0.58 21.18
C VAL A 180 11.00 1.98 20.90
N TYR A 181 11.14 2.35 19.63
CA TYR A 181 11.59 3.70 19.25
C TYR A 181 10.67 4.79 19.81
N ILE A 182 9.34 4.62 19.71
CA ILE A 182 8.34 5.57 20.24
C ILE A 182 8.48 5.70 21.75
N MET A 183 8.64 4.60 22.49
CA MET A 183 8.79 4.61 23.95
C MET A 183 10.04 5.37 24.40
N ILE A 184 11.13 5.26 23.65
CA ILE A 184 12.39 5.97 23.98
C ILE A 184 12.29 7.46 23.59
N ARG A 185 11.66 7.76 22.45
CA ARG A 185 11.69 9.08 21.84
C ARG A 185 10.64 10.04 22.41
N PHE A 186 9.47 9.53 22.81
CA PHE A 186 8.30 10.32 23.18
C PHE A 186 7.91 10.20 24.66
N THR A 187 7.16 11.20 25.15
CA THR A 187 6.41 11.07 26.41
C THR A 187 5.23 10.11 26.22
N VAL A 188 4.72 9.53 27.31
CA VAL A 188 3.62 8.56 27.27
C VAL A 188 2.41 9.08 26.46
N SER A 189 1.99 10.33 26.72
CA SER A 189 0.83 10.91 25.99
C SER A 189 1.10 11.11 24.51
N SER A 190 2.33 11.54 24.14
CA SER A 190 2.72 11.71 22.73
C SER A 190 2.93 10.36 22.04
N GLY A 191 3.49 9.37 22.76
CA GLY A 191 3.67 8.01 22.25
C GLY A 191 2.35 7.32 21.93
N LEU A 192 1.39 7.37 22.87
CA LEU A 192 0.05 6.82 22.65
C LEU A 192 -0.67 7.51 21.49
N ALA A 193 -0.56 8.83 21.39
CA ALA A 193 -1.17 9.56 20.27
C ALA A 193 -0.52 9.18 18.93
N SER A 194 0.81 8.99 18.87
CA SER A 194 1.50 8.53 17.67
C SER A 194 1.06 7.12 17.26
N ILE A 195 0.89 6.20 18.22
CA ILE A 195 0.43 4.83 17.95
C ILE A 195 -1.00 4.85 17.38
N CYS A 196 -1.89 5.66 17.94
CA CYS A 196 -3.24 5.84 17.39
C CYS A 196 -3.22 6.41 15.96
N GLY A 197 -2.34 7.37 15.68
CA GLY A 197 -2.15 7.92 14.35
C GLY A 197 -1.62 6.87 13.36
N LEU A 198 -0.63 6.09 13.75
CA LEU A 198 -0.10 4.99 12.91
C LEU A 198 -1.17 3.94 12.59
N ALA A 199 -1.95 3.53 13.60
CA ALA A 199 -3.06 2.59 13.39
C ALA A 199 -4.10 3.16 12.42
N HIS A 200 -4.45 4.45 12.57
CA HIS A 200 -5.33 5.15 11.65
C HIS A 200 -4.78 5.12 10.21
N ASP A 201 -3.49 5.43 10.01
CA ASP A 201 -2.88 5.54 8.69
C ASP A 201 -2.85 4.18 7.97
N VAL A 202 -2.53 3.12 8.69
CA VAL A 202 -2.61 1.74 8.19
C VAL A 202 -4.05 1.36 7.84
N LEU A 203 -5.01 1.66 8.73
CA LEU A 203 -6.43 1.36 8.48
C LEU A 203 -6.98 2.11 7.27
N ILE A 204 -6.65 3.38 7.08
CA ILE A 204 -7.04 4.16 5.89
C ILE A 204 -6.42 3.54 4.64
N THR A 205 -5.13 3.20 4.67
CA THR A 205 -4.45 2.59 3.52
C THR A 205 -5.08 1.26 3.14
N VAL A 206 -5.30 0.36 4.10
CA VAL A 206 -5.96 -0.94 3.88
C VAL A 206 -7.39 -0.73 3.36
N SER A 207 -8.13 0.24 3.93
CA SER A 207 -9.50 0.55 3.50
C SER A 207 -9.56 1.04 2.06
N LEU A 208 -8.67 1.95 1.68
CA LEU A 208 -8.60 2.44 0.30
C LEU A 208 -8.15 1.33 -0.65
N THR A 209 -7.18 0.50 -0.24
CA THR A 209 -6.78 -0.67 -1.04
C THR A 209 -7.94 -1.64 -1.22
N ALA A 210 -8.78 -1.89 -0.20
CA ALA A 210 -9.96 -2.74 -0.34
C ALA A 210 -11.03 -2.14 -1.28
N ILE A 211 -11.25 -0.81 -1.21
CA ILE A 211 -12.18 -0.10 -2.11
C ILE A 211 -11.70 -0.17 -3.57
N PHE A 212 -10.39 -0.08 -3.80
CA PHE A 212 -9.79 -0.19 -5.13
C PHE A 212 -9.28 -1.60 -5.45
N GLY A 213 -9.72 -2.62 -4.70
CA GLY A 213 -9.23 -3.98 -4.72
C GLY A 213 -9.14 -4.64 -6.09
N LYS A 214 -10.05 -4.25 -7.02
CA LYS A 214 -9.99 -4.71 -8.41
C LYS A 214 -8.69 -4.31 -9.14
N TYR A 215 -8.03 -3.24 -8.71
CA TYR A 215 -6.83 -2.69 -9.35
C TYR A 215 -5.59 -2.78 -8.47
N LEU A 216 -5.73 -3.18 -7.22
CA LEU A 216 -4.66 -3.16 -6.21
C LEU A 216 -4.62 -4.50 -5.46
N PRO A 217 -3.87 -5.49 -5.98
CA PRO A 217 -3.69 -6.74 -5.27
C PRO A 217 -2.85 -6.53 -4.00
N VAL A 218 -3.22 -7.25 -2.95
CA VAL A 218 -2.42 -7.35 -1.73
C VAL A 218 -1.38 -8.44 -1.93
N ASN A 219 -0.16 -8.01 -2.19
CA ASN A 219 1.01 -8.84 -2.47
C ASN A 219 2.18 -8.47 -1.54
N MET A 220 3.38 -9.00 -1.76
CA MET A 220 4.55 -8.65 -0.95
C MET A 220 4.92 -7.16 -1.07
N THR A 221 4.71 -6.55 -2.23
CA THR A 221 4.98 -5.12 -2.43
C THR A 221 4.05 -4.24 -1.62
N PHE A 222 2.78 -4.65 -1.45
CA PHE A 222 1.83 -3.97 -0.56
C PHE A 222 2.30 -3.97 0.90
N ILE A 223 2.82 -5.08 1.41
CA ILE A 223 3.35 -5.13 2.79
C ILE A 223 4.59 -4.24 2.94
N ALA A 224 5.47 -4.21 1.93
CA ALA A 224 6.60 -3.29 1.91
C ALA A 224 6.13 -1.82 1.91
N ALA A 225 5.05 -1.50 1.18
CA ALA A 225 4.41 -0.18 1.21
C ALA A 225 3.90 0.16 2.61
N ILE A 226 3.19 -0.75 3.29
CA ILE A 226 2.71 -0.53 4.68
C ILE A 226 3.87 -0.22 5.63
N ILE A 227 4.96 -0.98 5.59
CA ILE A 227 6.13 -0.72 6.43
C ILE A 227 6.74 0.66 6.13
N THR A 228 6.82 1.03 4.86
CA THR A 228 7.31 2.34 4.41
C THR A 228 6.41 3.48 4.93
N ILE A 229 5.09 3.33 4.84
CA ILE A 229 4.11 4.30 5.32
C ILE A 229 4.24 4.51 6.83
N ILE A 230 4.38 3.44 7.60
CA ILE A 230 4.57 3.51 9.05
C ILE A 230 5.83 4.33 9.38
N GLY A 231 6.95 4.08 8.68
CA GLY A 231 8.19 4.85 8.86
C GLY A 231 8.04 6.33 8.49
N TYR A 232 7.30 6.64 7.43
CA TYR A 232 7.05 8.02 7.00
C TYR A 232 6.09 8.77 7.95
N SER A 233 5.01 8.14 8.38
CA SER A 233 4.02 8.72 9.28
C SER A 233 4.63 9.08 10.63
N ILE A 234 5.53 8.23 11.15
CA ILE A 234 6.24 8.53 12.40
C ILE A 234 7.13 9.77 12.28
N ASN A 235 7.78 9.98 11.13
CA ASN A 235 8.59 11.17 10.90
C ASN A 235 7.77 12.46 10.98
N SER A 236 6.58 12.47 10.40
CA SER A 236 5.64 13.61 10.49
C SER A 236 5.14 13.84 11.92
N SER A 237 4.89 12.76 12.66
CA SER A 237 4.51 12.80 14.09
C SER A 237 5.63 13.37 14.97
N ILE A 238 6.90 13.03 14.69
CA ILE A 238 8.06 13.60 15.39
C ILE A 238 8.09 15.12 15.26
N VAL A 239 7.91 15.63 14.05
CA VAL A 239 7.93 17.09 13.79
C VAL A 239 6.90 17.83 14.64
N ILE A 240 5.69 17.30 14.76
CA ILE A 240 4.62 17.90 15.57
C ILE A 240 4.93 17.81 17.07
N PHE A 241 5.30 16.63 17.56
CA PHE A 241 5.54 16.42 18.99
C PHE A 241 6.81 17.10 19.50
N ASP A 242 7.83 17.25 18.64
CA ASP A 242 8.99 18.07 18.99
C ASP A 242 8.61 19.53 19.15
N LYS A 243 7.72 20.08 18.29
CA LYS A 243 7.22 21.44 18.44
C LYS A 243 6.34 21.61 19.68
N ILE A 244 5.47 20.64 19.98
CA ILE A 244 4.68 20.64 21.24
C ILE A 244 5.64 20.64 22.45
N ARG A 245 6.66 19.79 22.44
CA ARG A 245 7.66 19.70 23.51
C ARG A 245 8.48 20.99 23.69
N GLU A 246 8.83 21.64 22.58
CA GLU A 246 9.48 22.95 22.60
C GLU A 246 8.60 24.00 23.27
N CYS A 247 7.31 24.08 22.90
CA CYS A 247 6.34 24.98 23.51
C CYS A 247 6.17 24.72 25.02
N GLN A 248 6.06 23.46 25.43
CA GLN A 248 5.92 23.10 26.86
C GLN A 248 7.12 23.49 27.72
N LYS A 249 8.31 23.62 27.13
CA LYS A 249 9.52 24.05 27.83
C LYS A 249 9.70 25.58 27.85
N SER A 250 8.98 26.30 27.01
CA SER A 250 9.11 27.74 26.85
C SER A 250 8.29 28.46 27.90
N THR A 251 8.87 29.46 28.53
CA THR A 251 8.18 30.37 29.49
C THR A 251 7.03 31.13 28.86
N ALA A 252 7.08 31.37 27.54
CA ALA A 252 6.00 32.00 26.79
C ALA A 252 4.68 31.24 26.84
N PHE A 253 4.72 29.93 27.06
CA PHE A 253 3.55 29.03 27.12
C PHE A 253 3.27 28.51 28.54
N ALA A 254 3.87 29.10 29.58
CA ALA A 254 3.73 28.65 30.98
C ALA A 254 2.26 28.59 31.46
N TYR A 255 1.39 29.44 30.93
CA TYR A 255 -0.03 29.53 31.29
C TYR A 255 -0.95 29.09 30.12
N ALA A 256 -0.39 28.63 29.00
CA ALA A 256 -1.18 28.20 27.86
C ALA A 256 -1.82 26.82 28.11
N SER A 257 -3.03 26.65 27.64
CA SER A 257 -3.71 25.36 27.65
C SER A 257 -3.04 24.34 26.68
N ASP A 258 -3.23 23.05 26.94
CA ASP A 258 -2.75 22.01 26.05
C ASP A 258 -3.32 22.17 24.62
N GLU A 259 -4.54 22.71 24.48
CA GLU A 259 -5.17 23.01 23.19
C GLU A 259 -4.49 24.16 22.44
N GLU A 260 -4.12 25.21 23.13
CA GLU A 260 -3.38 26.36 22.56
C GLU A 260 -1.99 25.93 22.09
N ILE A 261 -1.29 25.13 22.91
CA ILE A 261 0.02 24.57 22.57
C ILE A 261 -0.10 23.70 21.32
N ALA A 262 -1.10 22.80 21.24
CA ALA A 262 -1.30 21.92 20.10
C ALA A 262 -1.61 22.72 18.81
N ASN A 263 -2.53 23.67 18.85
CA ASN A 263 -2.87 24.54 17.71
C ASN A 263 -1.67 25.37 17.24
N TYR A 264 -0.87 25.89 18.18
CA TYR A 264 0.35 26.61 17.86
C TYR A 264 1.37 25.70 17.16
N ALA A 265 1.58 24.50 17.69
CA ALA A 265 2.49 23.50 17.10
C ALA A 265 2.06 23.11 15.68
N ILE A 266 0.76 22.87 15.44
CA ILE A 266 0.22 22.58 14.12
C ILE A 266 0.54 23.73 13.16
N LYS A 267 0.20 24.96 13.54
CA LYS A 267 0.40 26.15 12.70
C LYS A 267 1.86 26.32 12.27
N HIS A 268 2.81 26.12 13.19
CA HIS A 268 4.24 26.32 12.94
C HIS A 268 4.94 25.12 12.26
N SER A 269 4.36 23.92 12.34
CA SER A 269 4.87 22.73 11.68
C SER A 269 4.23 22.47 10.31
N LEU A 270 3.08 23.10 10.03
CA LEU A 270 2.28 22.88 8.82
C LEU A 270 3.11 22.98 7.53
N VAL A 271 3.85 24.08 7.37
CA VAL A 271 4.63 24.34 6.16
C VAL A 271 5.73 23.29 6.00
N LYS A 272 6.41 22.93 7.09
CA LYS A 272 7.48 21.93 7.06
C LYS A 272 6.94 20.55 6.65
N ILE A 273 5.82 20.13 7.22
CA ILE A 273 5.19 18.84 6.89
C ILE A 273 4.65 18.84 5.46
N LEU A 274 3.96 19.92 5.03
CA LEU A 274 3.45 20.01 3.66
C LEU A 274 4.55 20.04 2.60
N LEU A 275 5.67 20.72 2.86
CA LEU A 275 6.80 20.69 1.94
C LEU A 275 7.45 19.30 1.87
N SER A 276 7.59 18.63 3.01
CA SER A 276 8.14 17.26 3.06
C SER A 276 7.28 16.28 2.27
N ILE A 277 5.95 16.31 2.45
CA ILE A 277 5.07 15.43 1.68
C ILE A 277 5.04 15.80 0.20
N LEU A 278 5.05 17.10 -0.12
CA LEU A 278 5.03 17.54 -1.52
C LEU A 278 6.26 17.04 -2.29
N THR A 279 7.45 17.14 -1.71
CA THR A 279 8.68 16.62 -2.34
C THR A 279 8.61 15.11 -2.54
N THR A 280 8.10 14.36 -1.56
CA THR A 280 7.92 12.91 -1.68
C THR A 280 6.85 12.57 -2.72
N LEU A 281 5.71 13.28 -2.73
CA LEU A 281 4.65 13.05 -3.72
C LEU A 281 5.10 13.35 -5.15
N ILE A 282 5.90 14.39 -5.38
CA ILE A 282 6.45 14.68 -6.71
C ILE A 282 7.27 13.49 -7.20
N MET A 283 8.16 12.93 -6.37
CA MET A 283 8.97 11.76 -6.71
C MET A 283 8.09 10.53 -6.98
N VAL A 284 7.12 10.28 -6.12
CA VAL A 284 6.24 9.10 -6.20
C VAL A 284 5.32 9.20 -7.42
N VAL A 285 4.77 10.38 -7.73
CA VAL A 285 3.96 10.63 -8.94
C VAL A 285 4.81 10.49 -10.20
N ALA A 286 6.05 10.98 -10.19
CA ALA A 286 6.96 10.76 -11.32
C ALA A 286 7.21 9.26 -11.55
N LEU A 287 7.40 8.48 -10.48
CA LEU A 287 7.51 7.02 -10.61
C LEU A 287 6.24 6.39 -11.20
N VAL A 288 5.04 6.80 -10.81
CA VAL A 288 3.78 6.30 -11.41
C VAL A 288 3.72 6.56 -12.90
N LEU A 289 4.15 7.74 -13.34
CA LEU A 289 4.07 8.14 -14.75
C LEU A 289 5.09 7.41 -15.65
N PHE A 290 6.22 6.99 -15.08
CA PHE A 290 7.33 6.39 -15.85
C PHE A 290 7.60 4.94 -15.48
N SER A 291 6.79 4.32 -14.62
CA SER A 291 7.05 2.97 -14.14
C SER A 291 6.15 1.91 -14.77
N VAL A 292 6.62 0.71 -14.68
CA VAL A 292 5.91 -0.52 -15.01
C VAL A 292 4.77 -0.81 -14.02
N SER A 293 3.79 -1.59 -14.43
CA SER A 293 2.58 -1.89 -13.65
C SER A 293 2.86 -2.45 -12.25
N THR A 294 3.86 -3.32 -12.12
CA THR A 294 4.27 -3.90 -10.83
C THR A 294 4.71 -2.83 -9.82
N ILE A 295 5.37 -1.75 -10.28
CA ILE A 295 5.78 -0.64 -9.43
C ILE A 295 4.57 0.21 -9.03
N GLN A 296 3.57 0.35 -9.90
CA GLN A 296 2.33 1.08 -9.60
C GLN A 296 1.56 0.44 -8.44
N GLU A 297 1.52 -0.89 -8.35
CA GLU A 297 0.92 -1.63 -7.24
C GLU A 297 1.57 -1.31 -5.89
N PHE A 298 2.86 -1.05 -5.87
CA PHE A 298 3.60 -0.60 -4.68
C PHE A 298 3.34 0.88 -4.36
N ILE A 299 3.31 1.72 -5.38
CA ILE A 299 3.28 3.17 -5.24
C ILE A 299 1.89 3.68 -4.81
N LEU A 300 0.80 3.14 -5.35
CA LEU A 300 -0.55 3.62 -5.04
C LEU A 300 -0.89 3.50 -3.55
N PRO A 301 -0.64 2.37 -2.86
CA PRO A 301 -0.77 2.29 -1.41
C PRO A 301 0.10 3.32 -0.67
N ILE A 302 1.33 3.59 -1.15
CA ILE A 302 2.19 4.62 -0.54
C ILE A 302 1.55 6.01 -0.64
N ILE A 303 0.96 6.38 -1.78
CA ILE A 303 0.25 7.66 -1.92
C ILE A 303 -0.88 7.76 -0.90
N PHE A 304 -1.70 6.71 -0.75
CA PHE A 304 -2.77 6.67 0.24
C PHE A 304 -2.23 6.87 1.66
N GLY A 305 -1.17 6.16 2.00
CA GLY A 305 -0.55 6.26 3.31
C GLY A 305 0.12 7.60 3.58
N LEU A 306 0.78 8.21 2.59
CA LEU A 306 1.37 9.55 2.72
C LEU A 306 0.30 10.61 3.00
N LEU A 307 -0.83 10.55 2.31
CA LEU A 307 -1.94 11.46 2.52
C LEU A 307 -2.58 11.24 3.90
N ALA A 308 -2.82 9.97 4.28
CA ALA A 308 -3.34 9.61 5.59
C ALA A 308 -2.40 10.05 6.71
N GLY A 309 -1.09 9.79 6.60
CA GLY A 309 -0.08 10.15 7.59
C GLY A 309 0.10 11.67 7.75
N THR A 310 -0.05 12.43 6.67
CA THR A 310 -0.06 13.89 6.76
C THR A 310 -1.29 14.40 7.49
N PHE A 311 -2.44 13.85 7.18
CA PHE A 311 -3.69 14.20 7.84
C PHE A 311 -3.64 13.82 9.33
N SER A 312 -3.20 12.62 9.68
CA SER A 312 -3.10 12.17 11.07
C SER A 312 -2.10 13.01 11.85
N ALA A 313 -0.91 13.29 11.31
CA ALA A 313 0.08 14.10 11.97
C ALA A 313 -0.41 15.53 12.29
N LEU A 314 -1.10 16.18 11.34
CA LEU A 314 -1.57 17.55 11.51
C LEU A 314 -2.88 17.67 12.30
N CYS A 315 -3.78 16.71 12.17
CA CYS A 315 -5.15 16.81 12.67
C CYS A 315 -5.43 15.88 13.84
N LEU A 316 -5.04 14.61 13.75
CA LEU A 316 -5.41 13.60 14.74
C LEU A 316 -4.42 13.56 15.92
N ASN A 317 -3.13 13.42 15.65
CA ASN A 317 -2.12 13.23 16.69
C ASN A 317 -2.10 14.33 17.75
N PRO A 318 -2.11 15.64 17.41
CA PRO A 318 -2.18 16.70 18.41
C PRO A 318 -3.49 16.69 19.20
N SER A 319 -4.61 16.38 18.54
CA SER A 319 -5.92 16.34 19.17
C SER A 319 -6.06 15.17 20.15
N ILE A 320 -5.57 13.98 19.76
CA ILE A 320 -5.51 12.79 20.61
C ILE A 320 -4.56 13.02 21.79
N TRP A 321 -3.44 13.71 21.56
CA TRP A 321 -2.52 14.09 22.63
C TRP A 321 -3.21 14.96 23.68
N VAL A 322 -3.97 15.99 23.29
CA VAL A 322 -4.77 16.82 24.21
C VAL A 322 -5.75 15.97 25.01
N LEU A 323 -6.42 15.01 24.34
CA LEU A 323 -7.35 14.09 24.99
C LEU A 323 -6.65 13.26 26.08
N PHE A 324 -5.51 12.65 25.77
CA PHE A 324 -4.76 11.84 26.73
C PHE A 324 -4.22 12.68 27.90
N ARG A 325 -3.82 13.91 27.67
CA ARG A 325 -3.42 14.85 28.71
C ARG A 325 -4.58 15.17 29.66
N LYS A 326 -5.77 15.43 29.12
CA LYS A 326 -7.00 15.66 29.93
C LYS A 326 -7.39 14.44 30.77
N ILE A 327 -7.29 13.24 30.21
CA ILE A 327 -7.56 11.99 30.93
C ILE A 327 -6.53 11.81 32.06
N GLY A 328 -5.26 11.99 31.76
CA GLY A 328 -4.17 11.86 32.72
C GLY A 328 -4.29 12.83 33.91
N SER A 329 -4.69 14.06 33.68
CA SER A 329 -4.92 15.05 34.76
C SER A 329 -6.10 14.67 35.65
N LYS A 330 -7.22 14.20 35.07
CA LYS A 330 -8.39 13.74 35.83
C LYS A 330 -8.08 12.50 36.69
N LEU A 331 -7.25 11.59 36.20
CA LEU A 331 -6.83 10.41 36.96
C LEU A 331 -5.93 10.76 38.15
N LYS A 332 -5.07 11.78 37.99
CA LYS A 332 -4.23 12.29 39.09
C LYS A 332 -5.06 13.00 40.14
N SER A 333 -6.06 13.81 39.75
CA SER A 333 -6.92 14.52 40.69
C SER A 333 -7.86 13.59 41.51
N LYS A 334 -8.15 12.38 41.02
CA LYS A 334 -8.94 11.37 41.75
C LYS A 334 -8.10 10.54 42.73
N LYS A 335 -6.77 10.57 42.64
CA LYS A 335 -5.84 9.83 43.52
C LYS A 335 -5.23 10.74 44.60
N ALA A 336 -5.37 12.02 44.51
CA ALA A 336 -5.01 13.03 45.52
C ALA A 336 -6.25 13.39 46.38
#